data_6ff0a4fe51e4f388d05955bd820947c8
#
_entry.id   6ff0a4fe51e4f388d05955bd820947c8
#
_cell.length_a   1.000
_cell.length_b   1.000
_cell.length_c   1.000
_cell.angle_alpha   90.00
_cell.angle_beta   90.00
_cell.angle_gamma   90.00
#
_symmetry.space_group_name_H-M   'P 1'
#
loop_
_entity.id
_entity.type
_entity.pdbx_description
1 polymer ?
#
loop_
_entity_poly.entity_id
_entity_poly.type
_entity_poly.pdbx_seq_one_letter_code
_entity_poly.pdbx_strand_id
1 'polypeptide(L)'
;VKTRNSKRIIFIALITLMAFAVAGCGNNVDQSAEKEVRLLYVQWACASAETHVMAEILENKMGYKVELMDVAAAAMYEGLANGEADAIFTAWLPLTHGDYMDKVGDKVEDLGPSMEGAKIGLVVPKYVTIDSIEDLNAQKDKFKGQIIGIDSGAGIMKASNQALTEYGLDYEVVEGSEGTMIMSLKEAIDREEWVVVTGWTPHWKFARWDLKYLDDPKKVYGEAETINTIVRLGLKQDHPDAYELFDNFAWSPEDLGAAMALAEELGDPKLAAQKWVEQNPELVNSWLPEQYK
;
A
#
# COMPACT_ATOMS: atom_id res chain seq x y z
N VAL A 1 -5.65 66.70 -57.73
CA VAL A 1 -5.46 67.19 -56.35
C VAL A 1 -6.75 66.91 -55.56
N LYS A 2 -6.74 65.99 -54.67
CA LYS A 2 -7.66 65.67 -53.55
C LYS A 2 -8.08 64.18 -53.49
N THR A 3 -7.23 63.36 -52.94
CA THR A 3 -7.68 62.08 -52.40
C THR A 3 -6.65 61.51 -51.44
N ARG A 4 -6.25 62.25 -50.38
CA ARG A 4 -5.25 61.74 -49.40
C ARG A 4 -5.60 61.87 -47.92
N ASN A 5 -6.82 62.39 -47.62
CA ASN A 5 -7.22 62.57 -46.21
C ASN A 5 -8.33 61.65 -45.72
N SER A 6 -9.00 60.88 -46.59
CA SER A 6 -10.07 59.98 -46.15
C SER A 6 -9.57 58.64 -45.57
N LYS A 7 -8.36 58.21 -45.93
CA LYS A 7 -7.79 56.93 -45.41
C LYS A 7 -7.20 57.03 -43.98
N ARG A 8 -6.91 58.25 -43.51
CA ARG A 8 -6.40 58.41 -42.11
C ARG A 8 -7.50 58.49 -41.05
N ILE A 9 -8.70 58.90 -41.42
CA ILE A 9 -9.83 58.99 -40.49
C ILE A 9 -10.47 57.62 -40.26
N ILE A 10 -10.46 56.71 -41.25
CA ILE A 10 -10.97 55.37 -41.13
C ILE A 10 -10.07 54.48 -40.26
N PHE A 11 -8.72 54.73 -40.26
CA PHE A 11 -7.80 53.96 -39.46
C PHE A 11 -7.82 54.31 -37.96
N ILE A 12 -8.20 55.56 -37.60
CA ILE A 12 -8.33 56.00 -36.21
C ILE A 12 -9.63 55.54 -35.58
N ALA A 13 -10.73 55.41 -36.39
CA ALA A 13 -12.01 54.91 -35.92
C ALA A 13 -12.03 53.38 -35.68
N LEU A 14 -11.13 52.60 -36.36
CA LEU A 14 -11.00 51.16 -36.12
C LEU A 14 -10.12 50.83 -34.90
N ILE A 15 -9.23 51.69 -34.49
CA ILE A 15 -8.37 51.48 -33.31
C ILE A 15 -9.11 51.82 -32.00
N THR A 16 -10.09 52.72 -32.06
CA THR A 16 -10.89 53.09 -30.88
C THR A 16 -12.01 52.10 -30.58
N LEU A 17 -12.39 51.22 -31.52
CA LEU A 17 -13.41 50.20 -31.31
C LEU A 17 -12.81 48.87 -30.78
N MET A 18 -11.49 48.71 -30.82
CA MET A 18 -10.80 47.52 -30.24
C MET A 18 -10.36 47.66 -28.77
N ALA A 19 -10.56 48.86 -28.18
CA ALA A 19 -10.12 49.12 -26.79
C ALA A 19 -11.24 48.93 -25.75
N PHE A 20 -12.47 48.53 -26.15
CA PHE A 20 -13.62 48.33 -25.26
C PHE A 20 -14.04 46.84 -25.11
N ALA A 21 -13.33 45.89 -25.72
CA ALA A 21 -13.69 44.46 -25.65
C ALA A 21 -12.81 43.66 -24.65
N VAL A 22 -12.02 44.32 -23.76
CA VAL A 22 -11.15 43.62 -22.77
C VAL A 22 -11.59 43.89 -21.32
N ALA A 23 -12.76 44.48 -21.11
CA ALA A 23 -13.29 44.68 -19.76
C ALA A 23 -14.60 43.90 -19.58
N GLY A 24 -14.49 42.58 -19.45
CA GLY A 24 -15.73 41.83 -19.15
C GLY A 24 -15.63 40.33 -19.39
N CYS A 25 -14.64 39.68 -18.89
CA CYS A 25 -14.71 38.26 -18.48
C CYS A 25 -13.71 38.08 -17.35
N GLY A 26 -14.11 38.51 -16.18
CA GLY A 26 -13.66 37.86 -14.96
C GLY A 26 -14.24 36.45 -14.99
N ASN A 27 -13.62 35.53 -15.74
CA ASN A 27 -13.75 34.15 -15.43
C ASN A 27 -13.12 34.03 -14.04
N ASN A 28 -13.92 34.01 -12.99
CA ASN A 28 -13.63 33.17 -11.87
C ASN A 28 -13.57 31.75 -12.47
N VAL A 29 -12.41 31.35 -12.97
CA VAL A 29 -12.02 29.98 -12.98
C VAL A 29 -12.04 29.65 -11.49
N ASP A 30 -13.12 29.02 -11.08
CA ASP A 30 -13.15 28.27 -9.85
C ASP A 30 -12.01 27.24 -10.02
N GLN A 31 -10.78 27.62 -9.61
CA GLN A 31 -9.69 26.71 -9.38
C GLN A 31 -10.04 25.97 -8.06
N SER A 32 -11.11 25.23 -8.08
CA SER A 32 -11.12 24.01 -7.30
C SER A 32 -10.04 23.14 -7.98
N ALA A 33 -8.83 23.18 -7.47
CA ALA A 33 -7.82 22.21 -7.84
C ALA A 33 -8.53 20.85 -7.81
N GLU A 34 -8.51 20.15 -8.95
CA GLU A 34 -9.21 18.87 -9.06
C GLU A 34 -8.67 18.03 -7.92
N LYS A 35 -9.51 17.65 -6.95
CA LYS A 35 -9.13 16.83 -5.82
C LYS A 35 -8.82 15.44 -6.34
N GLU A 36 -7.62 15.23 -6.81
CA GLU A 36 -7.15 13.95 -7.32
C GLU A 36 -5.91 13.50 -6.55
N VAL A 37 -5.90 12.26 -6.08
CA VAL A 37 -4.75 11.61 -5.46
C VAL A 37 -4.50 10.25 -6.09
N ARG A 38 -3.23 9.87 -6.14
CA ARG A 38 -2.74 8.61 -6.70
C ARG A 38 -2.12 7.79 -5.58
N LEU A 39 -2.59 6.57 -5.40
CA LEU A 39 -2.13 5.67 -4.36
C LEU A 39 -1.46 4.44 -5.00
N LEU A 40 -0.23 4.16 -4.59
CA LEU A 40 0.49 2.97 -5.02
C LEU A 40 0.33 1.84 -4.00
N TYR A 41 0.23 0.62 -4.47
CA TYR A 41 0.23 -0.57 -3.62
C TYR A 41 0.75 -1.79 -4.35
N VAL A 42 1.05 -2.83 -3.61
CA VAL A 42 1.38 -4.17 -4.12
C VAL A 42 0.20 -5.09 -3.85
N GLN A 43 0.00 -6.11 -4.68
CA GLN A 43 -1.10 -7.10 -4.56
C GLN A 43 -0.92 -8.04 -3.35
N TRP A 44 -0.56 -7.48 -2.19
CA TRP A 44 -0.60 -8.17 -0.93
C TRP A 44 -1.92 -7.87 -0.22
N ALA A 45 -2.49 -8.87 0.46
CA ALA A 45 -3.81 -8.72 1.09
C ALA A 45 -3.89 -7.52 2.04
N CYS A 46 -2.84 -7.28 2.85
CA CYS A 46 -2.76 -6.12 3.75
C CYS A 46 -2.69 -4.81 2.97
N ALA A 47 -1.75 -4.69 2.02
CA ALA A 47 -1.57 -3.47 1.23
C ALA A 47 -2.82 -3.12 0.41
N SER A 48 -3.47 -4.14 -0.18
CA SER A 48 -4.72 -3.97 -0.89
C SER A 48 -5.84 -3.48 0.03
N ALA A 49 -6.00 -4.07 1.21
CA ALA A 49 -7.04 -3.67 2.16
C ALA A 49 -6.84 -2.22 2.64
N GLU A 50 -5.62 -1.86 3.07
CA GLU A 50 -5.26 -0.51 3.50
C GLU A 50 -5.57 0.52 2.42
N THR A 51 -5.09 0.27 1.21
CA THR A 51 -5.20 1.22 0.11
C THR A 51 -6.65 1.40 -0.36
N HIS A 52 -7.43 0.32 -0.43
CA HIS A 52 -8.85 0.42 -0.83
C HIS A 52 -9.72 1.08 0.24
N VAL A 53 -9.42 0.88 1.54
CA VAL A 53 -10.13 1.60 2.63
C VAL A 53 -9.84 3.10 2.55
N MET A 54 -8.58 3.49 2.33
CA MET A 54 -8.23 4.90 2.14
C MET A 54 -8.90 5.50 0.89
N ALA A 55 -8.90 4.76 -0.22
CA ALA A 55 -9.57 5.20 -1.44
C ALA A 55 -11.07 5.40 -1.23
N GLU A 56 -11.74 4.48 -0.56
CA GLU A 56 -13.18 4.59 -0.24
C GLU A 56 -13.48 5.84 0.59
N ILE A 57 -12.67 6.14 1.60
CA ILE A 57 -12.82 7.33 2.44
C ILE A 57 -12.60 8.61 1.62
N LEU A 58 -11.52 8.66 0.84
CA LEU A 58 -11.21 9.80 -0.01
C LEU A 58 -12.31 10.07 -1.04
N GLU A 59 -12.79 9.02 -1.73
CA GLU A 59 -13.83 9.15 -2.76
C GLU A 59 -15.18 9.55 -2.16
N ASN A 60 -15.66 8.81 -1.16
CA ASN A 60 -17.06 8.89 -0.72
C ASN A 60 -17.30 9.80 0.49
N LYS A 61 -16.25 10.14 1.27
CA LYS A 61 -16.35 11.09 2.38
C LYS A 61 -15.77 12.46 2.05
N MET A 62 -14.69 12.51 1.27
CA MET A 62 -13.94 13.74 1.04
C MET A 62 -14.06 14.30 -0.39
N GLY A 63 -14.66 13.53 -1.32
CA GLY A 63 -14.93 13.96 -2.70
C GLY A 63 -13.68 14.04 -3.57
N TYR A 64 -12.66 13.24 -3.28
CA TYR A 64 -11.50 13.08 -4.14
C TYR A 64 -11.80 12.12 -5.29
N LYS A 65 -11.11 12.32 -6.40
CA LYS A 65 -10.90 11.28 -7.41
C LYS A 65 -9.65 10.53 -7.02
N VAL A 66 -9.73 9.21 -6.92
CA VAL A 66 -8.59 8.37 -6.52
C VAL A 66 -8.17 7.46 -7.68
N GLU A 67 -6.88 7.51 -8.01
CA GLU A 67 -6.26 6.56 -8.92
C GLU A 67 -5.46 5.53 -8.11
N LEU A 68 -5.84 4.26 -8.24
CA LEU A 68 -5.13 3.14 -7.61
C LEU A 68 -4.18 2.50 -8.61
N MET A 69 -2.91 2.38 -8.24
CA MET A 69 -1.88 1.81 -9.10
C MET A 69 -1.23 0.60 -8.41
N ASP A 70 -1.50 -0.56 -8.97
CA ASP A 70 -0.89 -1.83 -8.58
C ASP A 70 0.47 -2.00 -9.26
N VAL A 71 1.53 -2.09 -8.46
CA VAL A 71 2.91 -2.16 -8.93
C VAL A 71 3.77 -3.08 -8.05
N ALA A 72 4.95 -3.47 -8.52
CA ALA A 72 5.93 -4.17 -7.71
C ALA A 72 6.51 -3.27 -6.59
N ALA A 73 6.96 -3.88 -5.48
CA ALA A 73 7.45 -3.16 -4.30
C ALA A 73 8.52 -2.09 -4.62
N ALA A 74 9.51 -2.40 -5.43
CA ALA A 74 10.53 -1.43 -5.82
C ALA A 74 9.93 -0.22 -6.57
N ALA A 75 9.01 -0.48 -7.51
CA ALA A 75 8.35 0.57 -8.28
C ALA A 75 7.43 1.43 -7.40
N MET A 76 6.82 0.85 -6.35
CA MET A 76 6.00 1.56 -5.37
C MET A 76 6.82 2.65 -4.66
N TYR A 77 7.98 2.31 -4.11
CA TYR A 77 8.85 3.28 -3.45
C TYR A 77 9.48 4.30 -4.41
N GLU A 78 9.94 3.85 -5.57
CA GLU A 78 10.51 4.72 -6.60
C GLU A 78 9.48 5.69 -7.17
N GLY A 79 8.28 5.22 -7.48
CA GLY A 79 7.17 6.05 -7.98
C GLY A 79 6.77 7.13 -6.98
N LEU A 80 6.67 6.78 -5.69
CA LEU A 80 6.40 7.75 -4.63
C LEU A 80 7.51 8.82 -4.54
N ALA A 81 8.77 8.39 -4.53
CA ALA A 81 9.94 9.28 -4.45
C ALA A 81 10.10 10.19 -5.67
N ASN A 82 9.59 9.80 -6.83
CA ASN A 82 9.57 10.59 -8.06
C ASN A 82 8.32 11.49 -8.19
N GLY A 83 7.38 11.43 -7.23
CA GLY A 83 6.13 12.19 -7.28
C GLY A 83 5.13 11.67 -8.30
N GLU A 84 5.26 10.42 -8.73
CA GLU A 84 4.30 9.74 -9.61
C GLU A 84 3.02 9.35 -8.87
N ALA A 85 3.10 9.27 -7.53
CA ALA A 85 1.98 9.02 -6.64
C ALA A 85 2.09 9.86 -5.35
N ASP A 86 1.03 9.87 -4.56
CA ASP A 86 0.85 10.74 -3.42
C ASP A 86 1.10 10.01 -2.08
N ALA A 87 0.73 8.74 -1.97
CA ALA A 87 0.89 7.96 -0.74
C ALA A 87 0.99 6.45 -0.97
N ILE A 88 1.58 5.78 0.03
CA ILE A 88 1.54 4.33 0.28
C ILE A 88 1.26 4.09 1.77
N PHE A 89 0.56 3.00 2.11
CA PHE A 89 0.12 2.71 3.49
C PHE A 89 0.75 1.43 4.06
N THR A 90 1.67 0.81 3.35
CA THR A 90 2.18 -0.53 3.64
C THR A 90 3.70 -0.58 3.82
N ALA A 91 4.30 0.47 4.40
CA ALA A 91 5.73 0.48 4.68
C ALA A 91 6.04 -0.25 6.00
N TRP A 92 6.48 -1.50 5.92
CA TRP A 92 6.86 -2.33 7.06
C TRP A 92 8.27 -2.00 7.52
N LEU A 93 8.41 -1.39 8.68
CA LEU A 93 9.65 -0.83 9.19
C LEU A 93 9.98 -1.34 10.60
N PRO A 94 11.27 -1.46 10.95
CA PRO A 94 12.45 -0.97 10.20
C PRO A 94 13.08 -2.00 9.24
N LEU A 95 12.73 -3.31 9.30
CA LEU A 95 13.51 -4.37 8.64
C LEU A 95 13.01 -4.69 7.24
N THR A 96 11.71 -5.04 7.12
CA THR A 96 11.15 -5.64 5.90
C THR A 96 11.30 -4.71 4.69
N HIS A 97 11.02 -3.43 4.85
CA HIS A 97 11.13 -2.42 3.79
C HIS A 97 12.23 -1.38 4.04
N GLY A 98 13.10 -1.59 5.05
CA GLY A 98 14.19 -0.68 5.39
C GLY A 98 15.08 -0.33 4.19
N ASP A 99 15.49 -1.34 3.40
CA ASP A 99 16.33 -1.13 2.21
C ASP A 99 15.67 -0.22 1.14
N TYR A 100 14.35 -0.23 1.05
CA TYR A 100 13.63 0.67 0.15
C TYR A 100 13.62 2.09 0.72
N MET A 101 13.35 2.25 2.02
CA MET A 101 13.40 3.55 2.69
C MET A 101 14.80 4.16 2.69
N ASP A 102 15.86 3.36 2.85
CA ASP A 102 17.25 3.83 2.75
C ASP A 102 17.56 4.45 1.38
N LYS A 103 16.92 4.00 0.32
CA LYS A 103 17.12 4.52 -1.05
C LYS A 103 16.34 5.79 -1.34
N VAL A 104 15.19 5.98 -0.71
CA VAL A 104 14.23 7.03 -1.07
C VAL A 104 13.91 7.99 0.06
N GLY A 105 14.36 7.72 1.29
CA GLY A 105 13.93 8.42 2.50
C GLY A 105 14.09 9.94 2.49
N ASP A 106 15.05 10.49 1.75
CA ASP A 106 15.25 11.94 1.58
C ASP A 106 14.26 12.58 0.59
N LYS A 107 13.46 11.77 -0.12
CA LYS A 107 12.51 12.23 -1.15
C LYS A 107 11.05 11.99 -0.78
N VAL A 108 10.81 11.40 0.39
CA VAL A 108 9.48 11.08 0.90
C VAL A 108 9.35 11.55 2.35
N GLU A 109 8.15 11.58 2.87
CA GLU A 109 7.85 11.89 4.27
C GLU A 109 7.20 10.66 4.92
N ASP A 110 7.80 10.19 6.02
CA ASP A 110 7.23 9.13 6.86
C ASP A 110 6.33 9.78 7.92
N LEU A 111 5.02 9.54 7.84
CA LEU A 111 4.03 10.05 8.79
C LEU A 111 3.99 9.24 10.10
N GLY A 112 4.76 8.16 10.16
CA GLY A 112 4.79 7.29 11.32
C GLY A 112 3.85 6.09 11.20
N PRO A 113 3.76 5.29 12.28
CA PRO A 113 3.03 4.04 12.27
C PRO A 113 1.51 4.24 12.22
N SER A 114 0.89 3.63 11.20
CA SER A 114 -0.56 3.40 11.16
C SER A 114 -0.94 2.13 11.94
N MET A 115 0.02 1.20 12.13
CA MET A 115 -0.17 -0.01 12.93
C MET A 115 1.15 -0.48 13.55
N GLU A 116 1.06 -1.04 14.76
CA GLU A 116 2.17 -1.66 15.49
C GLU A 116 2.00 -3.18 15.59
N GLY A 117 3.10 -3.89 15.83
CA GLY A 117 3.09 -5.32 16.12
C GLY A 117 3.01 -6.22 14.89
N ALA A 118 3.33 -5.69 13.72
CA ALA A 118 3.49 -6.47 12.50
C ALA A 118 4.65 -7.46 12.63
N LYS A 119 4.53 -8.66 12.08
CA LYS A 119 5.55 -9.72 12.15
C LYS A 119 5.63 -10.49 10.84
N ILE A 120 6.84 -10.79 10.41
CA ILE A 120 7.12 -11.71 9.30
C ILE A 120 7.82 -12.98 9.80
N GLY A 121 7.80 -14.06 9.03
CA GLY A 121 8.51 -15.29 9.35
C GLY A 121 8.15 -16.47 8.48
N LEU A 122 8.68 -17.64 8.80
CA LEU A 122 8.28 -18.91 8.19
C LEU A 122 7.08 -19.48 8.94
N VAL A 123 6.09 -19.91 8.20
CA VAL A 123 4.81 -20.41 8.72
C VAL A 123 4.55 -21.82 8.23
N VAL A 124 4.06 -22.66 9.12
CA VAL A 124 3.66 -24.04 8.82
C VAL A 124 2.27 -24.32 9.39
N PRO A 125 1.52 -25.29 8.84
CA PRO A 125 0.32 -25.82 9.49
C PRO A 125 0.66 -26.39 10.87
N LYS A 126 -0.22 -26.25 11.84
CA LYS A 126 0.03 -26.63 13.24
C LYS A 126 0.26 -28.13 13.46
N TYR A 127 -0.25 -28.96 12.53
CA TYR A 127 0.01 -30.42 12.55
C TYR A 127 1.46 -30.77 12.20
N VAL A 128 2.26 -29.85 11.64
CA VAL A 128 3.69 -30.00 11.43
C VAL A 128 4.40 -30.02 12.79
N THR A 129 5.21 -31.05 13.04
CA THR A 129 5.72 -31.37 14.38
C THR A 129 7.05 -30.70 14.75
N ILE A 130 7.64 -29.89 13.84
CA ILE A 130 8.80 -29.05 14.17
C ILE A 130 8.35 -27.69 14.66
N ASP A 131 9.16 -27.04 15.49
CA ASP A 131 8.84 -25.74 16.07
C ASP A 131 9.87 -24.67 15.73
N SER A 132 11.05 -25.04 15.19
CA SER A 132 12.14 -24.10 14.87
C SER A 132 12.59 -24.20 13.41
N ILE A 133 13.08 -23.10 12.88
CA ILE A 133 13.77 -23.05 11.57
C ILE A 133 14.99 -23.98 11.57
N GLU A 134 15.66 -24.16 12.71
CA GLU A 134 16.81 -25.06 12.86
C GLU A 134 16.48 -26.53 12.56
N ASP A 135 15.20 -26.93 12.71
CA ASP A 135 14.76 -28.31 12.50
C ASP A 135 14.48 -28.63 11.02
N LEU A 136 14.43 -27.63 10.15
CA LEU A 136 14.01 -27.78 8.74
C LEU A 136 14.89 -28.81 8.00
N ASN A 137 16.22 -28.74 8.13
CA ASN A 137 17.12 -29.64 7.41
C ASN A 137 16.89 -31.10 7.75
N ALA A 138 16.55 -31.42 9.00
CA ALA A 138 16.26 -32.78 9.44
C ALA A 138 14.96 -33.35 8.84
N GLN A 139 14.10 -32.50 8.31
CA GLN A 139 12.81 -32.87 7.72
C GLN A 139 12.70 -32.45 6.25
N LYS A 140 13.81 -32.17 5.59
CA LYS A 140 13.88 -31.64 4.21
C LYS A 140 12.97 -32.40 3.23
N ASP A 141 12.99 -33.73 3.27
CA ASP A 141 12.19 -34.54 2.34
C ASP A 141 10.69 -34.32 2.49
N LYS A 142 10.20 -34.07 3.71
CA LYS A 142 8.77 -33.80 3.96
C LYS A 142 8.33 -32.46 3.38
N PHE A 143 9.22 -31.46 3.37
CA PHE A 143 9.00 -30.16 2.79
C PHE A 143 9.44 -30.07 1.32
N LYS A 144 9.88 -31.19 0.72
CA LYS A 144 10.40 -31.25 -0.66
C LYS A 144 11.60 -30.31 -0.88
N GLY A 145 12.28 -29.89 0.20
CA GLY A 145 13.39 -28.93 0.17
C GLY A 145 12.96 -27.52 -0.30
N GLN A 146 11.71 -27.15 -0.10
CA GLN A 146 11.17 -25.89 -0.60
C GLN A 146 10.53 -25.05 0.52
N ILE A 147 10.76 -23.74 0.47
CA ILE A 147 10.02 -22.70 1.20
C ILE A 147 9.20 -21.97 0.16
N ILE A 148 7.87 -22.04 0.25
CA ILE A 148 6.99 -21.40 -0.72
C ILE A 148 6.86 -19.92 -0.36
N GLY A 149 7.37 -19.08 -1.23
CA GLY A 149 7.41 -17.64 -1.08
C GLY A 149 6.40 -16.90 -1.95
N ILE A 150 6.62 -15.61 -2.04
CA ILE A 150 5.81 -14.67 -2.82
C ILE A 150 6.65 -14.01 -3.90
N ASP A 151 6.31 -12.80 -4.36
CA ASP A 151 7.10 -12.08 -5.36
C ASP A 151 8.52 -11.76 -4.84
N SER A 152 9.51 -11.86 -5.72
CA SER A 152 10.94 -11.74 -5.35
C SER A 152 11.34 -10.36 -4.81
N GLY A 153 10.52 -9.33 -5.09
CA GLY A 153 10.72 -7.98 -4.57
C GLY A 153 10.24 -7.78 -3.13
N ALA A 154 9.50 -8.72 -2.56
CA ALA A 154 9.02 -8.59 -1.19
C ALA A 154 10.18 -8.71 -0.17
N GLY A 155 10.17 -7.86 0.87
CA GLY A 155 11.22 -7.88 1.91
C GLY A 155 11.34 -9.23 2.64
N ILE A 156 10.21 -9.92 2.85
CA ILE A 156 10.21 -11.26 3.44
C ILE A 156 10.96 -12.30 2.58
N MET A 157 10.99 -12.13 1.27
CA MET A 157 11.77 -13.00 0.37
C MET A 157 13.27 -12.79 0.56
N LYS A 158 13.71 -11.55 0.75
CA LYS A 158 15.09 -11.24 1.11
C LYS A 158 15.46 -11.89 2.44
N ALA A 159 14.64 -11.74 3.48
CA ALA A 159 14.84 -12.37 4.77
C ALA A 159 14.87 -13.91 4.66
N SER A 160 14.01 -14.50 3.84
CA SER A 160 13.97 -15.95 3.62
C SER A 160 15.22 -16.47 2.93
N ASN A 161 15.74 -15.75 1.92
CA ASN A 161 17.02 -16.09 1.30
C ASN A 161 18.21 -15.93 2.27
N GLN A 162 18.19 -14.91 3.14
CA GLN A 162 19.18 -14.77 4.20
C GLN A 162 19.09 -15.92 5.20
N ALA A 163 17.87 -16.38 5.55
CA ALA A 163 17.68 -17.53 6.44
C ALA A 163 18.31 -18.82 5.88
N LEU A 164 18.28 -19.04 4.55
CA LEU A 164 18.99 -20.17 3.95
C LEU A 164 20.48 -20.16 4.33
N THR A 165 21.12 -19.01 4.26
CA THR A 165 22.55 -18.85 4.58
C THR A 165 22.81 -18.95 6.08
N GLU A 166 22.06 -18.20 6.89
CA GLU A 166 22.28 -18.11 8.33
C GLU A 166 22.04 -19.45 9.05
N TYR A 167 21.00 -20.18 8.64
CA TYR A 167 20.68 -21.49 9.21
C TYR A 167 21.33 -22.67 8.47
N GLY A 168 22.04 -22.40 7.35
CA GLY A 168 22.65 -23.42 6.51
C GLY A 168 21.59 -24.39 5.95
N LEU A 169 20.45 -23.84 5.51
CA LEU A 169 19.35 -24.65 4.99
C LEU A 169 19.65 -25.13 3.56
N ASP A 170 19.50 -26.44 3.35
CA ASP A 170 19.54 -27.04 2.01
C ASP A 170 18.14 -27.02 1.38
N TYR A 171 17.63 -25.81 1.16
CA TYR A 171 16.29 -25.49 0.66
C TYR A 171 16.37 -24.49 -0.47
N GLU A 172 15.28 -24.40 -1.24
CA GLU A 172 15.04 -23.35 -2.22
C GLU A 172 13.86 -22.48 -1.76
N VAL A 173 13.99 -21.15 -1.86
CA VAL A 173 12.86 -20.25 -1.70
C VAL A 173 12.18 -20.11 -3.07
N VAL A 174 10.98 -20.67 -3.19
CA VAL A 174 10.23 -20.69 -4.45
C VAL A 174 9.51 -19.38 -4.63
N GLU A 175 9.85 -18.64 -5.66
CA GLU A 175 9.22 -17.36 -6.01
C GLU A 175 7.84 -17.57 -6.64
N GLY A 176 6.93 -16.63 -6.40
CA GLY A 176 5.58 -16.67 -6.96
C GLY A 176 4.81 -15.38 -6.70
N SER A 177 3.58 -15.50 -6.28
CA SER A 177 2.74 -14.42 -5.77
C SER A 177 2.12 -14.85 -4.45
N GLU A 178 1.55 -13.92 -3.67
CA GLU A 178 0.78 -14.28 -2.48
C GLU A 178 -0.32 -15.29 -2.82
N GLY A 179 -1.06 -15.07 -3.92
CA GLY A 179 -2.11 -15.97 -4.36
C GLY A 179 -1.61 -17.40 -4.64
N THR A 180 -0.44 -17.56 -5.29
CA THR A 180 0.14 -18.89 -5.54
C THR A 180 0.67 -19.55 -4.26
N MET A 181 1.24 -18.79 -3.35
CA MET A 181 1.65 -19.28 -2.03
C MET A 181 0.44 -19.76 -1.22
N ILE A 182 -0.65 -19.00 -1.19
CA ILE A 182 -1.90 -19.36 -0.51
C ILE A 182 -2.52 -20.63 -1.11
N MET A 183 -2.52 -20.77 -2.43
CA MET A 183 -3.00 -22.01 -3.09
C MET A 183 -2.15 -23.21 -2.69
N SER A 184 -0.82 -23.10 -2.67
CA SER A 184 0.08 -24.17 -2.26
C SER A 184 -0.13 -24.55 -0.79
N LEU A 185 -0.32 -23.56 0.10
CA LEU A 185 -0.63 -23.78 1.50
C LEU A 185 -1.96 -24.54 1.66
N LYS A 186 -3.01 -24.07 0.96
CA LYS A 186 -4.33 -24.71 0.99
C LYS A 186 -4.28 -26.17 0.51
N GLU A 187 -3.63 -26.42 -0.63
CA GLU A 187 -3.51 -27.78 -1.16
C GLU A 187 -2.75 -28.73 -0.23
N ALA A 188 -1.71 -28.25 0.43
CA ALA A 188 -0.95 -29.02 1.40
C ALA A 188 -1.82 -29.33 2.64
N ILE A 189 -2.58 -28.35 3.14
CA ILE A 189 -3.50 -28.55 4.26
C ILE A 189 -4.59 -29.57 3.91
N ASP A 190 -5.22 -29.45 2.74
CA ASP A 190 -6.28 -30.36 2.29
C ASP A 190 -5.80 -31.82 2.17
N ARG A 191 -4.48 -32.04 1.96
CA ARG A 191 -3.85 -33.37 1.86
C ARG A 191 -3.09 -33.79 3.12
N GLU A 192 -3.09 -32.96 4.16
CA GLU A 192 -2.26 -33.15 5.36
C GLU A 192 -0.76 -33.32 5.06
N GLU A 193 -0.29 -32.71 3.95
CA GLU A 193 1.13 -32.68 3.57
C GLU A 193 1.87 -31.58 4.34
N TRP A 194 3.15 -31.78 4.58
CA TRP A 194 3.99 -30.76 5.20
C TRP A 194 4.35 -29.68 4.17
N VAL A 195 4.19 -28.45 4.58
CA VAL A 195 4.55 -27.27 3.80
C VAL A 195 5.09 -26.19 4.72
N VAL A 196 6.07 -25.44 4.26
CA VAL A 196 6.55 -24.22 4.89
C VAL A 196 6.39 -23.08 3.89
N VAL A 197 5.78 -22.00 4.33
CA VAL A 197 5.52 -20.82 3.50
C VAL A 197 6.06 -19.56 4.18
N THR A 198 6.32 -18.53 3.41
CA THR A 198 6.50 -17.18 3.95
C THR A 198 5.18 -16.69 4.54
N GLY A 199 5.24 -16.00 5.67
CA GLY A 199 4.03 -15.53 6.33
C GLY A 199 4.24 -14.26 7.13
N TRP A 200 3.16 -13.53 7.32
CA TRP A 200 3.14 -12.31 8.10
C TRP A 200 1.82 -12.15 8.85
N THR A 201 1.84 -11.39 9.92
CA THR A 201 0.66 -10.98 10.69
C THR A 201 0.62 -9.46 10.81
N PRO A 202 -0.58 -8.87 10.68
CA PRO A 202 -1.88 -9.53 10.49
C PRO A 202 -2.05 -10.11 9.08
N HIS A 203 -2.78 -11.21 8.99
CA HIS A 203 -3.19 -11.83 7.73
C HIS A 203 -4.37 -12.78 7.96
N TRP A 204 -5.38 -12.72 7.08
CA TRP A 204 -6.61 -13.53 7.18
C TRP A 204 -6.36 -15.04 7.23
N LYS A 205 -5.24 -15.54 6.66
CA LYS A 205 -4.92 -16.99 6.64
C LYS A 205 -4.83 -17.61 8.04
N PHE A 206 -4.42 -16.84 9.06
CA PHE A 206 -4.35 -17.32 10.44
C PHE A 206 -5.72 -17.47 11.11
N ALA A 207 -6.72 -16.72 10.62
CA ALA A 207 -8.11 -16.94 11.06
C ALA A 207 -8.78 -18.13 10.34
N ARG A 208 -8.30 -18.44 9.12
CA ARG A 208 -8.88 -19.51 8.30
C ARG A 208 -8.31 -20.90 8.60
N TRP A 209 -7.00 -20.98 8.89
CA TRP A 209 -6.29 -22.23 9.12
C TRP A 209 -5.51 -22.21 10.43
N ASP A 210 -5.36 -23.36 11.04
CA ASP A 210 -4.57 -23.54 12.25
C ASP A 210 -3.07 -23.57 11.86
N LEU A 211 -2.43 -22.38 11.93
CA LEU A 211 -1.05 -22.14 11.51
C LEU A 211 -0.19 -21.77 12.71
N LYS A 212 1.10 -21.97 12.57
CA LYS A 212 2.11 -21.47 13.51
C LYS A 212 3.34 -20.95 12.78
N TYR A 213 4.00 -19.95 13.39
CA TYR A 213 5.36 -19.59 13.00
C TYR A 213 6.34 -20.65 13.49
N LEU A 214 7.41 -20.86 12.73
CA LEU A 214 8.61 -21.49 13.24
C LEU A 214 9.42 -20.47 14.06
N ASP A 215 9.99 -20.90 15.18
CA ASP A 215 10.89 -20.08 15.97
C ASP A 215 12.12 -19.71 15.15
N ASP A 216 12.54 -18.45 15.25
CA ASP A 216 13.70 -17.86 14.60
C ASP A 216 14.75 -17.43 15.66
N PRO A 217 15.55 -18.38 16.22
CA PRO A 217 16.51 -18.07 17.28
C PRO A 217 17.60 -17.08 16.85
N LYS A 218 17.90 -16.99 15.56
CA LYS A 218 18.91 -16.07 15.02
C LYS A 218 18.33 -14.71 14.62
N LYS A 219 16.99 -14.51 14.77
CA LYS A 219 16.28 -13.26 14.48
C LYS A 219 16.51 -12.74 13.06
N VAL A 220 16.57 -13.64 12.08
CA VAL A 220 16.72 -13.27 10.66
C VAL A 220 15.51 -12.53 10.15
N TYR A 221 14.33 -12.87 10.68
CA TYR A 221 13.07 -12.20 10.38
C TYR A 221 12.78 -11.00 11.30
N GLY A 222 13.72 -10.65 12.18
CA GLY A 222 13.62 -9.49 13.08
C GLY A 222 12.66 -9.69 14.26
N GLU A 223 12.31 -8.56 14.84
CA GLU A 223 11.30 -8.44 15.90
C GLU A 223 9.98 -7.94 15.28
N ALA A 224 9.02 -7.58 16.14
CA ALA A 224 7.82 -6.91 15.68
C ALA A 224 8.15 -5.55 15.04
N GLU A 225 7.47 -5.26 13.94
CA GLU A 225 7.63 -4.05 13.15
C GLU A 225 6.38 -3.16 13.23
N THR A 226 6.48 -1.97 12.68
CA THR A 226 5.36 -1.09 12.41
C THR A 226 5.00 -1.11 10.93
N ILE A 227 3.75 -0.83 10.61
CA ILE A 227 3.33 -0.46 9.25
C ILE A 227 3.14 1.05 9.25
N ASN A 228 3.86 1.74 8.38
CA ASN A 228 3.87 3.19 8.31
C ASN A 228 3.19 3.70 7.03
N THR A 229 2.61 4.89 7.15
CA THR A 229 2.13 5.67 6.01
C THR A 229 3.26 6.55 5.49
N ILE A 230 3.60 6.41 4.20
CA ILE A 230 4.62 7.22 3.55
C ILE A 230 3.97 8.05 2.46
N VAL A 231 4.32 9.34 2.40
CA VAL A 231 3.78 10.27 1.41
C VAL A 231 4.89 10.96 0.63
N ARG A 232 4.59 11.44 -0.58
CA ARG A 232 5.54 12.28 -1.32
C ARG A 232 5.79 13.61 -0.63
N LEU A 233 6.94 14.18 -0.84
CA LEU A 233 7.20 15.55 -0.41
C LEU A 233 6.22 16.53 -1.08
N GLY A 234 5.78 17.54 -0.32
CA GLY A 234 4.85 18.57 -0.82
C GLY A 234 3.36 18.19 -0.76
N LEU A 235 2.99 16.97 -0.41
CA LEU A 235 1.58 16.57 -0.30
C LEU A 235 0.77 17.47 0.63
N LYS A 236 1.35 17.86 1.77
CA LYS A 236 0.70 18.75 2.75
C LYS A 236 0.32 20.12 2.17
N GLN A 237 1.10 20.63 1.20
CA GLN A 237 0.84 21.88 0.52
C GLN A 237 -0.23 21.72 -0.57
N ASP A 238 -0.17 20.62 -1.32
CA ASP A 238 -1.04 20.40 -2.46
C ASP A 238 -2.43 19.91 -2.03
N HIS A 239 -2.48 18.96 -1.07
CA HIS A 239 -3.68 18.29 -0.57
C HIS A 239 -3.68 18.22 0.96
N PRO A 240 -3.84 19.36 1.67
CA PRO A 240 -3.69 19.41 3.14
C PRO A 240 -4.71 18.55 3.89
N ASP A 241 -5.92 18.40 3.37
CA ASP A 241 -6.95 17.56 3.96
C ASP A 241 -6.70 16.05 3.74
N ALA A 242 -6.19 15.63 2.58
CA ALA A 242 -5.75 14.26 2.37
C ALA A 242 -4.53 13.92 3.24
N TYR A 243 -3.58 14.85 3.35
CA TYR A 243 -2.44 14.70 4.27
C TYR A 243 -2.90 14.50 5.71
N GLU A 244 -3.86 15.31 6.20
CA GLU A 244 -4.40 15.18 7.56
C GLU A 244 -5.09 13.83 7.78
N LEU A 245 -5.85 13.34 6.79
CA LEU A 245 -6.42 11.98 6.83
C LEU A 245 -5.34 10.92 6.97
N PHE A 246 -4.26 11.01 6.18
CA PHE A 246 -3.17 10.04 6.17
C PHE A 246 -2.33 10.09 7.46
N ASP A 247 -2.13 11.27 8.03
CA ASP A 247 -1.41 11.49 9.30
C ASP A 247 -2.22 10.97 10.52
N ASN A 248 -3.55 11.06 10.45
CA ASN A 248 -4.45 10.56 11.48
C ASN A 248 -4.73 9.06 11.37
N PHE A 249 -4.37 8.43 10.25
CA PHE A 249 -4.70 7.03 10.00
C PHE A 249 -4.00 6.10 10.97
N ALA A 250 -4.78 5.39 11.77
CA ALA A 250 -4.29 4.39 12.71
C ALA A 250 -5.37 3.35 12.99
N TRP A 251 -5.03 2.09 12.93
CA TRP A 251 -5.91 0.98 13.23
C TRP A 251 -5.20 -0.17 13.94
N SER A 252 -5.97 -1.10 14.48
CA SER A 252 -5.44 -2.29 15.15
C SER A 252 -5.15 -3.41 14.15
N PRO A 253 -4.33 -4.41 14.53
CA PRO A 253 -4.18 -5.64 13.76
C PRO A 253 -5.52 -6.37 13.51
N GLU A 254 -6.46 -6.25 14.42
CA GLU A 254 -7.80 -6.81 14.31
C GLU A 254 -8.61 -6.10 13.23
N ASP A 255 -8.53 -4.77 13.13
CA ASP A 255 -9.23 -3.97 12.11
C ASP A 255 -8.72 -4.32 10.71
N LEU A 256 -7.39 -4.34 10.52
CA LEU A 256 -6.78 -4.76 9.25
C LEU A 256 -7.13 -6.22 8.93
N GLY A 257 -7.07 -7.10 9.93
CA GLY A 257 -7.47 -8.51 9.78
C GLY A 257 -8.91 -8.66 9.29
N ALA A 258 -9.84 -7.88 9.85
CA ALA A 258 -11.25 -7.87 9.45
C ALA A 258 -11.45 -7.35 8.02
N ALA A 259 -10.75 -6.28 7.64
CA ALA A 259 -10.79 -5.73 6.28
C ALA A 259 -10.29 -6.75 5.24
N MET A 260 -9.17 -7.41 5.53
CA MET A 260 -8.63 -8.48 4.67
C MET A 260 -9.58 -9.69 4.56
N ALA A 261 -10.15 -10.13 5.68
CA ALA A 261 -11.08 -11.26 5.69
C ALA A 261 -12.33 -10.98 4.85
N LEU A 262 -12.84 -9.75 4.93
CA LEU A 262 -13.97 -9.30 4.12
C LEU A 262 -13.61 -9.25 2.62
N ALA A 263 -12.40 -8.82 2.27
CA ALA A 263 -11.91 -8.82 0.89
C ALA A 263 -11.79 -10.24 0.33
N GLU A 264 -11.28 -11.19 1.12
CA GLU A 264 -11.21 -12.61 0.74
C GLU A 264 -12.60 -13.22 0.58
N GLU A 265 -13.54 -12.91 1.48
CA GLU A 265 -14.91 -13.44 1.43
C GLU A 265 -15.66 -12.96 0.17
N LEU A 266 -15.52 -11.68 -0.17
CA LEU A 266 -16.26 -11.05 -1.27
C LEU A 266 -15.56 -11.21 -2.62
N GLY A 267 -14.25 -11.48 -2.64
CA GLY A 267 -13.44 -11.51 -3.86
C GLY A 267 -13.34 -10.16 -4.58
N ASP A 268 -13.67 -9.07 -3.90
CA ASP A 268 -13.68 -7.70 -4.42
C ASP A 268 -13.19 -6.73 -3.33
N PRO A 269 -11.92 -6.27 -3.38
CA PRO A 269 -11.35 -5.37 -2.38
C PRO A 269 -12.07 -4.03 -2.28
N LYS A 270 -12.58 -3.50 -3.38
CA LYS A 270 -13.33 -2.22 -3.39
C LYS A 270 -14.65 -2.38 -2.64
N LEU A 271 -15.41 -3.43 -2.93
CA LEU A 271 -16.66 -3.71 -2.23
C LEU A 271 -16.43 -4.02 -0.75
N ALA A 272 -15.32 -4.71 -0.44
CA ALA A 272 -14.92 -5.00 0.94
C ALA A 272 -14.60 -3.71 1.71
N ALA A 273 -13.83 -2.81 1.11
CA ALA A 273 -13.51 -1.51 1.70
C ALA A 273 -14.77 -0.68 1.98
N GLN A 274 -15.69 -0.61 1.02
CA GLN A 274 -16.97 0.07 1.22
C GLN A 274 -17.73 -0.47 2.44
N LYS A 275 -17.91 -1.79 2.51
CA LYS A 275 -18.63 -2.43 3.62
C LYS A 275 -17.89 -2.24 4.94
N TRP A 276 -16.57 -2.34 4.94
CA TRP A 276 -15.77 -2.17 6.15
C TRP A 276 -15.92 -0.73 6.69
N VAL A 277 -15.84 0.28 5.83
CA VAL A 277 -16.03 1.71 6.19
C VAL A 277 -17.44 1.95 6.74
N GLU A 278 -18.48 1.37 6.12
CA GLU A 278 -19.86 1.44 6.61
C GLU A 278 -20.04 0.80 8.00
N GLN A 279 -19.29 -0.26 8.31
CA GLN A 279 -19.36 -0.99 9.59
C GLN A 279 -18.53 -0.35 10.70
N ASN A 280 -17.58 0.54 10.37
CA ASN A 280 -16.64 1.15 11.32
C ASN A 280 -16.70 2.69 11.32
N PRO A 281 -17.91 3.32 11.42
CA PRO A 281 -18.05 4.76 11.24
C PRO A 281 -17.32 5.58 12.31
N GLU A 282 -17.24 5.09 13.56
CA GLU A 282 -16.58 5.80 14.65
C GLU A 282 -15.06 5.85 14.43
N LEU A 283 -14.47 4.73 14.04
CA LEU A 283 -13.03 4.65 13.75
C LEU A 283 -12.68 5.52 12.53
N VAL A 284 -13.45 5.41 11.43
CA VAL A 284 -13.27 6.23 10.23
C VAL A 284 -13.40 7.72 10.55
N ASN A 285 -14.39 8.12 11.35
CA ASN A 285 -14.55 9.51 11.77
C ASN A 285 -13.38 10.02 12.61
N SER A 286 -12.66 9.15 13.33
CA SER A 286 -11.47 9.56 14.08
C SER A 286 -10.32 10.00 13.18
N TRP A 287 -10.23 9.48 11.97
CA TRP A 287 -9.21 9.82 10.98
C TRP A 287 -9.55 11.05 10.16
N LEU A 288 -10.85 11.31 9.95
CA LEU A 288 -11.30 12.40 9.10
C LEU A 288 -10.90 13.78 9.65
N PRO A 289 -10.47 14.72 8.79
CA PRO A 289 -10.40 16.13 9.14
C PRO A 289 -11.77 16.67 9.57
N GLU A 290 -11.78 17.66 10.47
CA GLU A 290 -13.02 18.18 11.08
C GLU A 290 -14.12 18.59 10.09
N GLN A 291 -13.74 19.10 8.92
CA GLN A 291 -14.72 19.54 7.90
C GLN A 291 -15.45 18.39 7.19
N TYR A 292 -15.06 17.13 7.43
CA TYR A 292 -15.67 15.93 6.81
C TYR A 292 -16.35 15.00 7.82
N LYS A 293 -16.35 15.35 9.11
CA LYS A 293 -17.02 14.61 10.20
C LYS A 293 -18.52 14.78 10.25
#